data_202a95473dab8de83a03cd82e5dbb48f
#
_entry.id   202a95473dab8de83a03cd82e5dbb48f
#
_cell.length_a   1.000
_cell.length_b   1.000
_cell.length_c   1.000
_cell.angle_alpha   90.00
_cell.angle_beta   90.00
_cell.angle_gamma   90.00
#
_symmetry.space_group_name_H-M   'P 1'
#
loop_
_entity.id
_entity.type
_entity.pdbx_description
1 polymer ?
#
loop_
_entity_poly.entity_id
_entity_poly.type
_entity_poly.pdbx_seq_one_letter_code
_entity_poly.pdbx_strand_id
1 'polypeptide(L)'
;VPELTLDERLDAFVAAFELTQRERDILEALVASNESVQDIAATLFLSRSTLYRHIASINKKTGASSRLALINFFWSWSLKD
;
A
#
# COMPACT_ATOMS: atom_id res chain seq x y z
N VAL A 1 -25.27 2.43 0.94
CA VAL A 1 -24.24 1.67 0.21
C VAL A 1 -23.30 1.01 1.20
N PRO A 2 -23.13 -0.29 1.11
CA PRO A 2 -22.23 -0.94 2.04
C PRO A 2 -20.80 -0.43 1.85
N GLU A 3 -20.10 -0.38 2.96
CA GLU A 3 -18.71 0.00 2.89
C GLU A 3 -17.89 -1.11 2.28
N LEU A 4 -16.81 -0.74 1.61
CA LEU A 4 -15.90 -1.70 1.05
C LEU A 4 -15.12 -2.40 2.15
N THR A 5 -14.86 -3.69 1.97
CA THR A 5 -13.91 -4.38 2.82
C THR A 5 -12.50 -3.89 2.48
N LEU A 6 -11.54 -4.19 3.34
CA LEU A 6 -10.15 -3.81 3.06
C LEU A 6 -9.67 -4.45 1.75
N ASP A 7 -10.00 -5.72 1.52
CA ASP A 7 -9.61 -6.39 0.28
C ASP A 7 -10.20 -5.71 -0.93
N GLU A 8 -11.46 -5.35 -0.87
CA GLU A 8 -12.12 -4.66 -1.98
C GLU A 8 -11.49 -3.31 -2.25
N ARG A 9 -11.17 -2.59 -1.19
CA ARG A 9 -10.50 -1.29 -1.33
C ARG A 9 -9.11 -1.45 -1.92
N LEU A 10 -8.37 -2.46 -1.47
CA LEU A 10 -7.04 -2.73 -2.01
C LEU A 10 -7.10 -3.09 -3.49
N ASP A 11 -8.04 -3.95 -3.85
CA ASP A 11 -8.18 -4.35 -5.26
C ASP A 11 -8.50 -3.16 -6.15
N ALA A 12 -9.39 -2.29 -5.69
CA ALA A 12 -9.75 -1.11 -6.45
C ALA A 12 -8.57 -0.14 -6.57
N PHE A 13 -7.86 0.05 -5.47
CA PHE A 13 -6.71 0.96 -5.44
C PHE A 13 -5.60 0.44 -6.37
N VAL A 14 -5.33 -0.86 -6.32
CA VAL A 14 -4.33 -1.50 -7.18
C VAL A 14 -4.69 -1.31 -8.65
N ALA A 15 -5.96 -1.50 -8.99
CA ALA A 15 -6.42 -1.32 -10.36
C ALA A 15 -6.28 0.14 -10.79
N ALA A 16 -6.63 1.08 -9.92
CA ALA A 16 -6.60 2.49 -10.26
C ALA A 16 -5.18 3.00 -10.50
N PHE A 17 -4.21 2.49 -9.76
CA PHE A 17 -2.84 2.98 -9.82
C PHE A 17 -1.87 1.97 -10.45
N GLU A 18 -2.40 0.87 -10.98
CA GLU A 18 -1.61 -0.14 -11.70
C GLU A 18 -0.48 -0.70 -10.86
N LEU A 19 -0.80 -1.07 -9.64
CA LEU A 19 0.18 -1.68 -8.74
C LEU A 19 0.34 -3.16 -9.05
N THR A 20 1.52 -3.69 -8.77
CA THR A 20 1.76 -5.12 -8.92
C THR A 20 1.22 -5.87 -7.71
N GLN A 21 1.17 -7.20 -7.82
CA GLN A 21 0.74 -8.03 -6.69
C GLN A 21 1.64 -7.83 -5.48
N ARG A 22 2.95 -7.76 -5.68
CA ARG A 22 3.88 -7.53 -4.57
C ARG A 22 3.65 -6.17 -3.93
N GLU A 23 3.38 -5.14 -4.75
CA GLU A 23 3.07 -3.81 -4.22
C GLU A 23 1.78 -3.84 -3.42
N ARG A 24 0.79 -4.61 -3.87
CA ARG A 24 -0.44 -4.78 -3.12
C ARG A 24 -0.18 -5.41 -1.75
N ASP A 25 0.65 -6.46 -1.72
CA ASP A 25 0.99 -7.13 -0.47
C ASP A 25 1.65 -6.17 0.51
N ILE A 26 2.56 -5.35 0.01
CA ILE A 26 3.26 -4.37 0.83
C ILE A 26 2.30 -3.29 1.32
N LEU A 27 1.45 -2.79 0.44
CA LEU A 27 0.48 -1.77 0.81
C LEU A 27 -0.48 -2.30 1.88
N GLU A 28 -0.93 -3.54 1.75
CA GLU A 28 -1.80 -4.15 2.75
C GLU A 28 -1.11 -4.17 4.11
N ALA A 29 0.15 -4.58 4.15
CA ALA A 29 0.89 -4.61 5.41
C ALA A 29 1.03 -3.21 6.02
N LEU A 30 1.24 -2.21 5.16
CA LEU A 30 1.40 -0.83 5.63
C LEU A 30 0.11 -0.27 6.23
N VAL A 31 -1.03 -0.56 5.61
CA VAL A 31 -2.29 0.07 6.03
C VAL A 31 -3.05 -0.76 7.06
N ALA A 32 -2.80 -2.06 7.14
CA ALA A 32 -3.56 -2.94 8.01
C ALA A 32 -2.91 -3.15 9.38
N SER A 33 -1.67 -2.77 9.55
CA SER A 33 -0.97 -2.99 10.80
C SER A 33 -0.08 -1.80 11.13
N ASN A 34 0.33 -1.74 12.39
CA ASN A 34 1.27 -0.70 12.84
C ASN A 34 2.69 -1.21 12.92
N GLU A 35 2.99 -2.28 12.19
CA GLU A 35 4.32 -2.86 12.22
C GLU A 35 5.35 -1.91 11.63
N SER A 36 6.58 -2.02 12.15
CA SER A 36 7.68 -1.26 11.59
C SER A 36 8.05 -1.79 10.21
N VAL A 37 8.80 -0.99 9.46
CA VAL A 37 9.30 -1.43 8.15
C VAL A 37 10.11 -2.72 8.30
N GLN A 38 10.91 -2.82 9.36
CA GLN A 38 11.70 -4.03 9.59
C GLN A 38 10.81 -5.25 9.79
N ASP A 39 9.73 -5.13 10.53
CA ASP A 39 8.82 -6.25 10.77
C ASP A 39 8.08 -6.64 9.50
N ILE A 40 7.66 -5.65 8.71
CA ILE A 40 7.00 -5.92 7.44
C ILE A 40 7.94 -6.65 6.50
N ALA A 41 9.20 -6.20 6.43
CA ALA A 41 10.18 -6.85 5.58
C ALA A 41 10.38 -8.31 5.99
N ALA A 42 10.47 -8.56 7.28
CA ALA A 42 10.63 -9.92 7.79
C ALA A 42 9.42 -10.80 7.43
N THR A 43 8.22 -10.26 7.59
CA THR A 43 7.00 -11.00 7.29
C THR A 43 6.92 -11.36 5.80
N LEU A 44 7.39 -10.48 4.94
CA LEU A 44 7.32 -10.70 3.50
C LEU A 44 8.59 -11.31 2.93
N PHE A 45 9.54 -11.67 3.80
CA PHE A 45 10.81 -12.28 3.40
C PHE A 45 11.59 -11.40 2.43
N LEU A 46 11.61 -10.09 2.72
CA LEU A 46 12.34 -9.11 1.92
C LEU A 46 13.39 -8.42 2.76
N SER A 47 14.45 -7.95 2.11
CA SER A 47 15.39 -7.07 2.80
C SER A 47 14.74 -5.69 2.94
N ARG A 48 15.24 -4.89 3.88
CA ARG A 48 14.70 -3.54 4.06
C ARG A 48 14.91 -2.70 2.82
N SER A 49 16.06 -2.83 2.16
CA SER A 49 16.30 -2.02 0.95
C SER A 49 15.35 -2.41 -0.17
N THR A 50 15.02 -3.70 -0.31
CA THR A 50 14.05 -4.13 -1.30
C THR A 50 12.67 -3.59 -0.96
N LEU A 51 12.31 -3.65 0.32
CA LEU A 51 11.01 -3.12 0.76
C LEU A 51 10.90 -1.63 0.47
N TYR A 52 11.94 -0.85 0.79
CA TYR A 52 11.94 0.58 0.51
C TYR A 52 11.85 0.87 -0.97
N ARG A 53 12.47 0.02 -1.79
CA ARG A 53 12.37 0.18 -3.24
C ARG A 53 10.93 0.00 -3.72
N HIS A 54 10.24 -1.00 -3.18
CA HIS A 54 8.83 -1.20 -3.51
C HIS A 54 7.96 -0.04 -3.03
N ILE A 55 8.22 0.45 -1.82
CA ILE A 55 7.47 1.59 -1.30
C ILE A 55 7.69 2.82 -2.18
N ALA A 56 8.92 3.05 -2.61
CA ALA A 56 9.22 4.17 -3.50
C ALA A 56 8.47 4.03 -4.82
N SER A 57 8.38 2.81 -5.35
CA SER A 57 7.63 2.57 -6.58
C SER A 57 6.15 2.88 -6.38
N ILE A 58 5.56 2.43 -5.27
CA ILE A 58 4.16 2.72 -4.96
C ILE A 58 3.96 4.23 -4.83
N ASN A 59 4.85 4.90 -4.12
CA ASN A 59 4.76 6.35 -3.95
C ASN A 59 4.79 7.06 -5.29
N LYS A 60 5.66 6.62 -6.18
CA LYS A 60 5.76 7.22 -7.50
C LYS A 60 4.47 7.04 -8.29
N LYS A 61 3.87 5.86 -8.22
CA LYS A 61 2.65 5.58 -8.96
C LYS A 61 1.45 6.32 -8.40
N THR A 62 1.42 6.55 -7.10
CA THR A 62 0.27 7.19 -6.45
C THR A 62 0.47 8.68 -6.23
N GLY A 63 1.69 9.18 -6.39
CA GLY A 63 1.99 10.58 -6.13
C GLY A 63 2.22 10.90 -4.66
N ALA A 64 2.30 9.90 -3.80
CA ALA A 64 2.56 10.13 -2.39
C ALA A 64 4.04 10.48 -2.19
N SER A 65 4.33 11.25 -1.15
CA SER A 65 5.70 11.70 -0.90
C SER A 65 6.40 10.95 0.21
N SER A 66 5.68 10.14 0.98
CA SER A 66 6.25 9.39 2.08
C SER A 66 5.35 8.22 2.42
N ARG A 67 5.84 7.34 3.32
CA ARG A 67 5.03 6.20 3.77
C ARG A 67 3.76 6.67 4.46
N LEU A 68 3.88 7.65 5.34
CA LEU A 68 2.71 8.16 6.04
C LEU A 68 1.73 8.82 5.07
N ALA A 69 2.24 9.60 4.12
CA ALA A 69 1.39 10.22 3.12
C ALA A 69 0.67 9.16 2.28
N LEU A 70 1.35 8.07 1.97
CA LEU A 70 0.75 6.98 1.23
C LEU A 70 -0.39 6.33 2.00
N ILE A 71 -0.18 6.06 3.28
CA ILE A 71 -1.21 5.46 4.13
C ILE A 71 -2.42 6.38 4.22
N ASN A 72 -2.18 7.67 4.45
CA ASN A 72 -3.26 8.64 4.54
C ASN A 72 -4.00 8.75 3.20
N PHE A 73 -3.27 8.74 2.11
CA PHE A 73 -3.88 8.81 0.79
C PHE A 73 -4.77 7.59 0.54
N PHE A 74 -4.28 6.40 0.90
CA PHE A 74 -5.06 5.18 0.72
C PHE A 74 -6.40 5.27 1.45
N TRP A 75 -6.38 5.70 2.69
CA TRP A 75 -7.61 5.74 3.49
C TRP A 75 -8.55 6.86 3.05
N SER A 76 -8.02 7.94 2.49
CA SER A 76 -8.87 9.03 2.01
C SER A 76 -9.33 8.83 0.56
N TRP A 77 -8.69 7.92 -0.19
CA TRP A 77 -9.04 7.68 -1.58
C TRP A 77 -10.40 7.00 -1.68
N SER A 78 -11.17 7.39 -2.69
CA SER A 78 -12.52 6.88 -2.85
C SER A 78 -12.71 6.35 -4.25
N LEU A 79 -13.52 5.30 -4.36
CA LEU A 79 -13.85 4.71 -5.61
C LEU A 79 -14.74 5.53 -6.48
N LYS A 80 -15.30 6.62 -6.03
CA LYS A 80 -16.26 7.22 -6.73
C LYS A 80 -15.87 7.82 -7.99
N ASP A 81 -16.69 7.88 -8.67
CA ASP A 81 -16.48 8.40 -9.72
C ASP A 81 -16.93 9.52 -9.99
#